data_acebeea475dadb6ec29d2f711f09e6a7
#
_entry.id   acebeea475dadb6ec29d2f711f09e6a7
#
_cell.length_a   1.000
_cell.length_b   1.000
_cell.length_c   1.000
_cell.angle_alpha   90.00
_cell.angle_beta   90.00
_cell.angle_gamma   90.00
#
_symmetry.space_group_name_H-M   'P 1'
#
loop_
_entity.id
_entity.type
_entity.pdbx_description
1 polymer ?
#
loop_
_entity_poly.entity_id
_entity_poly.type
_entity_poly.pdbx_seq_one_letter_code
_entity_poly.pdbx_strand_id
1 'polypeptide(L)'
;MIAEILLKIRHFYFSLRGIHFHPESVISGVPIRSFRLVGKYSNIYLGKNAEIRSGCYLIARDKIIIGENSTLAYGTTILTTADPNGPYNALAVLYPYKKAPVVIGDNVWIGANVTILPGITIGDYVVVAAGAVVTKDVPSGVLVAGVPAIVKKRFNK
;
A
#
# COMPACT_ATOMS: atom_id res chain seq x y z
N MET A 1 -25.29 8.68 9.90
CA MET A 1 -25.62 9.85 9.03
C MET A 1 -24.43 10.74 8.71
N ILE A 2 -23.81 11.46 9.67
CA ILE A 2 -22.65 12.34 9.36
C ILE A 2 -21.45 11.55 8.81
N ALA A 3 -21.11 10.40 9.39
CA ALA A 3 -20.00 9.56 8.94
C ALA A 3 -20.19 9.03 7.51
N GLU A 4 -21.42 8.66 7.14
CA GLU A 4 -21.75 8.23 5.78
C GLU A 4 -21.65 9.36 4.76
N ILE A 5 -22.06 10.55 5.14
CA ILE A 5 -21.96 11.75 4.28
C ILE A 5 -20.47 12.06 4.03
N LEU A 6 -19.66 12.03 5.08
CA LEU A 6 -18.21 12.26 4.97
C LEU A 6 -17.53 11.19 4.10
N LEU A 7 -17.95 9.92 4.21
CA LEU A 7 -17.44 8.86 3.37
C LEU A 7 -17.79 9.09 1.89
N LYS A 8 -19.05 9.44 1.58
CA LYS A 8 -19.48 9.74 0.22
C LYS A 8 -18.73 10.95 -0.38
N ILE A 9 -18.52 12.01 0.41
CA ILE A 9 -17.73 13.18 -0.03
C ILE A 9 -16.28 12.77 -0.33
N ARG A 10 -15.67 11.91 0.48
CA ARG A 10 -14.32 11.38 0.24
C ARG A 10 -14.27 10.55 -1.02
N HIS A 11 -15.19 9.62 -1.19
CA HIS A 11 -15.27 8.79 -2.40
C HIS A 11 -15.39 9.68 -3.64
N PHE A 12 -16.28 10.66 -3.64
CA PHE A 12 -16.43 11.61 -4.73
C PHE A 12 -15.15 12.39 -5.02
N TYR A 13 -14.48 12.92 -3.98
CA TYR A 13 -13.22 13.65 -4.12
C TYR A 13 -12.10 12.82 -4.73
N PHE A 14 -11.93 11.58 -4.28
CA PHE A 14 -10.88 10.70 -4.78
C PHE A 14 -11.23 10.09 -6.15
N SER A 15 -12.51 9.86 -6.44
CA SER A 15 -12.99 9.44 -7.76
C SER A 15 -12.68 10.49 -8.82
N LEU A 16 -12.94 11.76 -8.54
CA LEU A 16 -12.58 12.88 -9.44
C LEU A 16 -11.08 12.94 -9.73
N ARG A 17 -10.24 12.38 -8.86
CA ARG A 17 -8.78 12.28 -9.04
C ARG A 17 -8.35 10.98 -9.71
N GLY A 18 -9.27 10.08 -10.02
CA GLY A 18 -9.04 8.86 -10.76
C GLY A 18 -8.60 7.66 -9.93
N ILE A 19 -8.80 7.66 -8.60
CA ILE A 19 -8.61 6.43 -7.80
C ILE A 19 -9.69 5.43 -8.21
N HIS A 20 -9.28 4.20 -8.49
CA HIS A 20 -10.18 3.07 -8.73
C HIS A 20 -10.48 2.40 -7.40
N PHE A 21 -11.71 2.48 -6.93
CA PHE A 21 -12.10 1.85 -5.67
C PHE A 21 -13.50 1.26 -5.72
N HIS A 22 -13.70 0.20 -4.95
CA HIS A 22 -15.04 -0.34 -4.70
C HIS A 22 -15.82 0.64 -3.82
N PRO A 23 -17.15 0.81 -4.00
CA PRO A 23 -17.96 1.72 -3.18
C PRO A 23 -17.87 1.51 -1.67
N GLU A 24 -17.57 0.29 -1.23
CA GLU A 24 -17.42 -0.06 0.18
C GLU A 24 -15.98 0.07 0.71
N SER A 25 -15.00 0.49 -0.11
CA SER A 25 -13.65 0.73 0.37
C SER A 25 -13.57 2.00 1.21
N VAL A 26 -12.61 2.09 2.11
CA VAL A 26 -12.50 3.19 3.08
C VAL A 26 -11.12 3.85 3.00
N ILE A 27 -11.11 5.17 2.84
CA ILE A 27 -9.93 5.99 3.06
C ILE A 27 -10.20 6.79 4.34
N SER A 28 -9.60 6.36 5.45
CA SER A 28 -9.89 6.92 6.77
C SER A 28 -8.97 8.09 7.14
N GLY A 29 -9.41 8.91 8.06
CA GLY A 29 -8.68 10.05 8.60
C GLY A 29 -9.33 11.40 8.30
N VAL A 30 -9.14 12.35 9.18
CA VAL A 30 -9.50 13.77 9.02
C VAL A 30 -8.20 14.56 9.08
N PRO A 31 -7.92 15.41 8.11
CA PRO A 31 -8.70 15.92 6.99
C PRO A 31 -8.71 15.00 5.75
N ILE A 32 -9.45 15.38 4.69
CA ILE A 32 -9.60 14.64 3.41
C ILE A 32 -8.25 14.19 2.81
N ARG A 33 -7.15 14.84 3.13
CA ARG A 33 -5.77 14.44 2.79
C ARG A 33 -5.21 13.43 3.80
N SER A 34 -5.88 12.30 3.96
CA SER A 34 -5.49 11.31 4.97
C SER A 34 -4.18 10.56 4.64
N PHE A 35 -3.73 10.59 3.39
CA PHE A 35 -2.44 10.03 2.99
C PHE A 35 -1.70 10.98 2.04
N ARG A 36 -0.36 10.83 1.95
CA ARG A 36 0.48 11.56 1.01
C ARG A 36 0.70 10.71 -0.23
N LEU A 37 0.52 11.33 -1.39
CA LEU A 37 0.71 10.69 -2.69
C LEU A 37 1.77 11.41 -3.50
N VAL A 38 2.69 10.63 -4.06
CA VAL A 38 3.59 11.04 -5.14
C VAL A 38 3.30 10.16 -6.34
N GLY A 39 2.98 10.74 -7.50
CA GLY A 39 2.59 10.01 -8.69
C GLY A 39 1.14 10.28 -9.09
N LYS A 40 0.46 9.24 -9.58
CA LYS A 40 -0.90 9.35 -10.12
C LYS A 40 -1.92 8.65 -9.24
N TYR A 41 -3.01 9.32 -8.91
CA TYR A 41 -4.17 8.72 -8.22
C TYR A 41 -4.77 7.55 -9.02
N SER A 42 -4.75 7.63 -10.36
CA SER A 42 -5.23 6.57 -11.25
C SER A 42 -4.41 5.27 -11.21
N ASN A 43 -3.30 5.27 -10.50
CA ASN A 43 -2.52 4.05 -10.24
C ASN A 43 -2.96 3.32 -8.96
N ILE A 44 -3.95 3.84 -8.21
CA ILE A 44 -4.41 3.24 -6.95
C ILE A 44 -5.72 2.49 -7.20
N TYR A 45 -5.75 1.22 -6.79
CA TYR A 45 -6.88 0.31 -6.92
C TYR A 45 -7.22 -0.27 -5.54
N LEU A 46 -8.46 -0.08 -5.11
CA LEU A 46 -8.95 -0.55 -3.82
C LEU A 46 -10.12 -1.52 -4.01
N GLY A 47 -9.95 -2.73 -3.54
CA GLY A 47 -11.01 -3.73 -3.48
C GLY A 47 -12.12 -3.39 -2.47
N LYS A 48 -13.12 -4.26 -2.40
CA LYS A 48 -14.22 -4.14 -1.45
C LYS A 48 -13.70 -4.11 -0.02
N ASN A 49 -14.21 -3.22 0.83
CA ASN A 49 -13.79 -3.03 2.22
C ASN A 49 -12.27 -2.78 2.41
N ALA A 50 -11.51 -2.50 1.36
CA ALA A 50 -10.11 -2.13 1.51
C ALA A 50 -10.00 -0.80 2.25
N GLU A 51 -9.04 -0.70 3.18
CA GLU A 51 -8.87 0.50 4.00
C GLU A 51 -7.45 1.06 3.92
N ILE A 52 -7.33 2.37 3.70
CA ILE A 52 -6.08 3.12 3.89
C ILE A 52 -6.27 4.05 5.08
N ARG A 53 -5.50 3.82 6.15
CA ARG A 53 -5.52 4.67 7.34
C ARG A 53 -4.63 5.90 7.17
N SER A 54 -4.84 6.89 8.04
CA SER A 54 -4.15 8.18 7.93
C SER A 54 -2.63 8.07 8.10
N GLY A 55 -1.92 9.03 7.51
CA GLY A 55 -0.47 9.09 7.57
C GLY A 55 0.27 8.19 6.59
N CYS A 56 -0.43 7.36 5.81
CA CYS A 56 0.21 6.55 4.78
C CYS A 56 0.90 7.42 3.73
N TYR A 57 2.04 6.93 3.19
CA TYR A 57 2.78 7.58 2.12
C TYR A 57 2.89 6.65 0.91
N LEU A 58 2.24 7.03 -0.20
CA LEU A 58 2.14 6.21 -1.40
C LEU A 58 2.92 6.86 -2.54
N ILE A 59 3.99 6.22 -3.00
CA ILE A 59 4.68 6.60 -4.25
C ILE A 59 4.08 5.75 -5.38
N ALA A 60 3.00 6.24 -5.98
CA ALA A 60 2.21 5.56 -7.01
C ALA A 60 2.61 5.99 -8.42
N ARG A 61 3.88 5.84 -8.79
CA ARG A 61 4.35 6.01 -10.17
C ARG A 61 4.02 4.79 -11.04
N ASP A 62 3.78 3.65 -10.41
CA ASP A 62 3.16 2.45 -10.97
C ASP A 62 1.96 2.05 -10.11
N LYS A 63 1.28 0.95 -10.47
CA LYS A 63 0.06 0.50 -9.79
C LYS A 63 0.33 0.10 -8.34
N ILE A 64 -0.58 0.50 -7.47
CA ILE A 64 -0.75 -0.01 -6.10
C ILE A 64 -2.14 -0.65 -6.07
N ILE A 65 -2.18 -1.95 -5.88
CA ILE A 65 -3.41 -2.73 -5.83
C ILE A 65 -3.56 -3.26 -4.40
N ILE A 66 -4.71 -2.97 -3.78
CA ILE A 66 -5.05 -3.43 -2.44
C ILE A 66 -6.33 -4.24 -2.55
N GLY A 67 -6.26 -5.53 -2.23
CA GLY A 67 -7.34 -6.49 -2.33
C GLY A 67 -8.46 -6.27 -1.33
N GLU A 68 -9.47 -7.13 -1.40
CA GLU A 68 -10.66 -7.05 -0.57
C GLU A 68 -10.34 -7.28 0.91
N ASN A 69 -11.06 -6.57 1.79
CA ASN A 69 -10.93 -6.66 3.25
C ASN A 69 -9.49 -6.42 3.76
N SER A 70 -8.65 -5.73 3.00
CA SER A 70 -7.25 -5.49 3.34
C SER A 70 -7.03 -4.09 3.88
N THR A 71 -6.17 -3.96 4.88
CA THR A 71 -5.96 -2.70 5.60
C THR A 71 -4.49 -2.30 5.58
N LEU A 72 -4.22 -1.06 5.17
CA LEU A 72 -2.98 -0.35 5.47
C LEU A 72 -3.14 0.43 6.77
N ALA A 73 -2.45 0.03 7.83
CA ALA A 73 -2.46 0.77 9.09
C ALA A 73 -1.67 2.08 8.98
N TYR A 74 -1.72 2.87 10.04
CA TYR A 74 -1.15 4.22 10.10
C TYR A 74 0.32 4.28 9.70
N GLY A 75 0.68 5.29 8.89
CA GLY A 75 2.06 5.57 8.53
C GLY A 75 2.70 4.56 7.56
N THR A 76 1.95 3.61 7.01
CA THR A 76 2.47 2.66 6.02
C THR A 76 3.00 3.38 4.79
N THR A 77 4.18 3.00 4.33
CA THR A 77 4.83 3.52 3.12
C THR A 77 4.85 2.47 2.02
N ILE A 78 4.31 2.80 0.84
CA ILE A 78 4.38 1.95 -0.36
C ILE A 78 5.17 2.66 -1.44
N LEU A 79 6.21 2.00 -1.95
CA LEU A 79 7.08 2.49 -3.00
C LEU A 79 6.87 1.66 -4.27
N THR A 80 6.53 2.29 -5.39
CA THR A 80 6.51 1.64 -6.70
C THR A 80 7.73 2.00 -7.55
N THR A 81 8.63 2.81 -7.00
CA THR A 81 9.90 3.17 -7.65
C THR A 81 11.04 3.22 -6.66
N ALA A 82 12.24 2.85 -7.14
CA ALA A 82 13.52 3.15 -6.50
C ALA A 82 14.42 3.80 -7.55
N ASP A 83 14.98 4.94 -7.22
CA ASP A 83 15.77 5.76 -8.14
C ASP A 83 16.97 6.35 -7.42
N PRO A 84 18.21 5.95 -7.77
CA PRO A 84 19.43 6.53 -7.22
C PRO A 84 19.77 7.88 -7.86
N ASN A 85 18.79 8.60 -8.47
CA ASN A 85 18.99 9.86 -9.19
C ASN A 85 19.83 9.70 -10.48
N GLY A 86 19.56 8.65 -11.26
CA GLY A 86 20.11 8.53 -12.62
C GLY A 86 19.58 9.63 -13.56
N PRO A 87 20.34 10.09 -14.54
CA PRO A 87 21.66 9.62 -14.93
C PRO A 87 22.83 10.29 -14.18
N TYR A 88 22.56 11.16 -13.22
CA TYR A 88 23.57 12.00 -12.56
C TYR A 88 24.38 11.26 -11.49
N ASN A 89 23.87 10.15 -10.96
CA ASN A 89 24.53 9.37 -9.92
C ASN A 89 25.22 8.15 -10.54
N ALA A 90 26.51 7.98 -10.31
CA ALA A 90 27.29 6.82 -10.76
C ALA A 90 26.72 5.49 -10.27
N LEU A 91 26.02 5.47 -9.13
CA LEU A 91 25.32 4.29 -8.63
C LEU A 91 24.19 3.80 -9.55
N ALA A 92 23.66 4.65 -10.44
CA ALA A 92 22.60 4.25 -11.36
C ALA A 92 23.01 3.11 -12.31
N VAL A 93 24.30 2.91 -12.55
CA VAL A 93 24.83 1.79 -13.32
C VAL A 93 24.76 0.49 -12.51
N LEU A 94 25.06 0.56 -11.21
CA LEU A 94 25.08 -0.60 -10.29
C LEU A 94 23.70 -0.89 -9.72
N TYR A 95 22.89 0.15 -9.52
CA TYR A 95 21.54 0.08 -9.00
C TYR A 95 20.60 0.88 -9.91
N PRO A 96 20.17 0.28 -11.02
CA PRO A 96 19.37 1.00 -12.02
C PRO A 96 17.98 1.35 -11.48
N TYR A 97 17.37 2.38 -12.08
CA TYR A 97 16.00 2.76 -11.80
C TYR A 97 15.07 1.56 -11.86
N LYS A 98 14.33 1.33 -10.80
CA LYS A 98 13.28 0.33 -10.72
C LYS A 98 11.92 1.00 -10.65
N LYS A 99 11.00 0.57 -11.52
CA LYS A 99 9.58 0.91 -11.47
C LYS A 99 8.80 -0.38 -11.62
N ALA A 100 7.99 -0.72 -10.63
CA ALA A 100 7.19 -1.93 -10.62
C ALA A 100 5.99 -1.79 -9.69
N PRO A 101 4.85 -2.43 -10.00
CA PRO A 101 3.65 -2.36 -9.17
C PRO A 101 3.87 -3.01 -7.81
N VAL A 102 3.06 -2.62 -6.83
CA VAL A 102 2.88 -3.33 -5.57
C VAL A 102 1.49 -3.91 -5.53
N VAL A 103 1.39 -5.20 -5.24
CA VAL A 103 0.13 -5.93 -5.17
C VAL A 103 -0.04 -6.49 -3.75
N ILE A 104 -1.16 -6.16 -3.13
CA ILE A 104 -1.56 -6.68 -1.81
C ILE A 104 -2.85 -7.47 -2.05
N GLY A 105 -2.84 -8.75 -1.70
CA GLY A 105 -3.97 -9.65 -1.85
C GLY A 105 -5.13 -9.35 -0.91
N ASP A 106 -6.01 -10.34 -0.76
CA ASP A 106 -7.23 -10.22 0.03
C ASP A 106 -7.00 -10.60 1.50
N ASN A 107 -7.78 -9.98 2.40
CA ASN A 107 -7.72 -10.27 3.84
C ASN A 107 -6.31 -10.06 4.42
N VAL A 108 -5.62 -9.00 4.01
CA VAL A 108 -4.26 -8.66 4.44
C VAL A 108 -4.28 -7.53 5.46
N TRP A 109 -3.53 -7.70 6.52
CA TRP A 109 -3.29 -6.63 7.49
C TRP A 109 -1.85 -6.16 7.44
N ILE A 110 -1.63 -4.96 6.90
CA ILE A 110 -0.35 -4.27 6.95
C ILE A 110 -0.31 -3.42 8.22
N GLY A 111 0.59 -3.77 9.13
CA GLY A 111 0.80 -3.08 10.40
C GLY A 111 1.31 -1.64 10.23
N ALA A 112 1.25 -0.86 11.32
CA ALA A 112 1.68 0.54 11.28
C ALA A 112 3.18 0.69 10.91
N ASN A 113 3.51 1.78 10.19
CA ASN A 113 4.87 2.14 9.79
C ASN A 113 5.61 1.03 9.01
N VAL A 114 4.88 0.16 8.32
CA VAL A 114 5.47 -0.81 7.39
C VAL A 114 5.96 -0.10 6.14
N THR A 115 7.08 -0.55 5.59
CA THR A 115 7.57 -0.12 4.28
C THR A 115 7.54 -1.29 3.29
N ILE A 116 6.92 -1.09 2.13
CA ILE A 116 6.85 -2.08 1.05
C ILE A 116 7.61 -1.55 -0.15
N LEU A 117 8.60 -2.33 -0.63
CA LEU A 117 9.49 -1.94 -1.73
C LEU A 117 8.85 -2.19 -3.11
N PRO A 118 9.41 -1.60 -4.19
CA PRO A 118 8.86 -1.73 -5.54
C PRO A 118 8.85 -3.16 -6.06
N GLY A 119 7.73 -3.56 -6.67
CA GLY A 119 7.56 -4.87 -7.31
C GLY A 119 7.20 -6.00 -6.36
N ILE A 120 6.78 -5.70 -5.14
CA ILE A 120 6.42 -6.71 -4.15
C ILE A 120 4.96 -7.15 -4.34
N THR A 121 4.76 -8.46 -4.27
CA THR A 121 3.45 -9.10 -4.15
C THR A 121 3.30 -9.70 -2.76
N ILE A 122 2.22 -9.33 -2.07
CA ILE A 122 1.81 -9.91 -0.79
C ILE A 122 0.56 -10.74 -1.05
N GLY A 123 0.63 -12.03 -0.77
CA GLY A 123 -0.49 -12.96 -0.96
C GLY A 123 -1.65 -12.72 0.02
N ASP A 124 -2.67 -13.56 -0.08
CA ASP A 124 -3.87 -13.43 0.75
C ASP A 124 -3.65 -13.94 2.18
N TYR A 125 -4.48 -13.46 3.12
CA TYR A 125 -4.43 -13.88 4.52
C TYR A 125 -3.05 -13.67 5.15
N VAL A 126 -2.42 -12.52 4.88
CA VAL A 126 -1.10 -12.16 5.40
C VAL A 126 -1.22 -11.10 6.50
N VAL A 127 -0.42 -11.24 7.53
CA VAL A 127 -0.15 -10.19 8.51
C VAL A 127 1.30 -9.73 8.35
N VAL A 128 1.48 -8.44 8.11
CA VAL A 128 2.80 -7.79 8.17
C VAL A 128 2.87 -7.00 9.47
N ALA A 129 3.78 -7.39 10.36
CA ALA A 129 3.94 -6.75 11.66
C ALA A 129 4.40 -5.29 11.51
N ALA A 130 4.00 -4.45 12.46
CA ALA A 130 4.37 -3.03 12.48
C ALA A 130 5.89 -2.82 12.39
N GLY A 131 6.31 -1.77 11.68
CA GLY A 131 7.72 -1.41 11.48
C GLY A 131 8.51 -2.34 10.56
N ALA A 132 7.90 -3.35 9.95
CA ALA A 132 8.59 -4.25 9.03
C ALA A 132 8.95 -3.57 7.71
N VAL A 133 10.02 -4.05 7.06
CA VAL A 133 10.40 -3.65 5.69
C VAL A 133 10.28 -4.86 4.78
N VAL A 134 9.28 -4.85 3.90
CA VAL A 134 9.00 -5.95 2.96
C VAL A 134 9.85 -5.76 1.72
N THR A 135 10.85 -6.62 1.55
CA THR A 135 11.86 -6.55 0.47
C THR A 135 11.73 -7.69 -0.54
N LYS A 136 10.87 -8.67 -0.27
CA LYS A 136 10.60 -9.84 -1.12
C LYS A 136 9.12 -10.18 -1.07
N ASP A 137 8.64 -10.89 -2.07
CA ASP A 137 7.26 -11.38 -2.10
C ASP A 137 6.93 -12.21 -0.86
N VAL A 138 5.69 -12.08 -0.41
CA VAL A 138 5.18 -12.75 0.78
C VAL A 138 4.11 -13.76 0.36
N PRO A 139 4.30 -15.07 0.64
CA PRO A 139 3.30 -16.07 0.30
C PRO A 139 2.04 -15.89 1.15
N SER A 140 0.92 -16.45 0.68
CA SER A 140 -0.34 -16.42 1.42
C SER A 140 -0.28 -17.18 2.75
N GLY A 141 -1.13 -16.78 3.71
CA GLY A 141 -1.34 -17.51 4.96
C GLY A 141 -0.19 -17.40 5.97
N VAL A 142 0.51 -16.27 6.02
CA VAL A 142 1.67 -16.09 6.92
C VAL A 142 1.63 -14.78 7.70
N LEU A 143 2.36 -14.78 8.81
CA LEU A 143 2.81 -13.57 9.49
C LEU A 143 4.29 -13.34 9.18
N VAL A 144 4.62 -12.13 8.71
CA VAL A 144 6.00 -11.68 8.49
C VAL A 144 6.33 -10.49 9.39
N ALA A 145 7.59 -10.38 9.80
CA ALA A 145 8.07 -9.30 10.66
C ALA A 145 9.56 -9.03 10.48
N GLY A 146 9.99 -7.82 10.83
CA GLY A 146 11.39 -7.40 10.91
C GLY A 146 11.89 -6.63 9.71
N VAL A 147 13.19 -6.30 9.73
CA VAL A 147 13.92 -5.58 8.68
C VAL A 147 15.18 -6.38 8.33
N PRO A 148 15.19 -7.06 7.17
CA PRO A 148 14.06 -7.28 6.26
C PRO A 148 12.98 -8.19 6.86
N ALA A 149 11.75 -8.08 6.35
CA ALA A 149 10.62 -8.91 6.80
C ALA A 149 10.85 -10.38 6.42
N ILE A 150 10.71 -11.26 7.40
CA ILE A 150 10.81 -12.71 7.23
C ILE A 150 9.61 -13.41 7.84
N VAL A 151 9.27 -14.59 7.34
CA VAL A 151 8.15 -15.39 7.87
C VAL A 151 8.43 -15.78 9.32
N LYS A 152 7.52 -15.42 10.22
CA LYS A 152 7.55 -15.74 11.64
C LYS A 152 6.55 -16.83 12.02
N LYS A 153 5.43 -16.90 11.30
CA LYS A 153 4.37 -17.86 11.56
C LYS A 153 3.64 -18.20 10.25
N ARG A 154 3.23 -19.44 10.10
CA ARG A 154 2.26 -19.88 9.09
C ARG A 154 0.91 -20.09 9.77
N PHE A 155 -0.16 -19.64 9.13
CA PHE A 155 -1.53 -19.91 9.62
C PHE A 155 -1.98 -21.24 9.05
N ASN A 156 -2.34 -22.15 9.93
CA ASN A 156 -3.03 -23.38 9.53
C ASN A 156 -4.48 -23.00 9.19
N LYS A 157 -4.90 -23.32 7.98
CA LYS A 157 -6.32 -23.25 7.61
C LYS A 157 -7.04 -24.45 8.19
#